data_f219594a04e977b9b6f4aebb99b906d9
#
_entry.id   f219594a04e977b9b6f4aebb99b906d9
#
_cell.length_a   1.000
_cell.length_b   1.000
_cell.length_c   1.000
_cell.angle_alpha   90.00
_cell.angle_beta   90.00
_cell.angle_gamma   90.00
#
_symmetry.space_group_name_H-M   'P 1'
#
loop_
_entity.id
_entity.type
_entity.pdbx_description
1 polymer ?
#
loop_
_entity_poly.entity_id
_entity_poly.type
_entity_poly.pdbx_seq_one_letter_code
_entity_poly.pdbx_strand_id
1 'polypeptide(L)'
;MSRKLPPVAARCGLSLPLVALLGGCDMVVLNPSGDVARQQGDLVLWSTGLMLLIIIPVMVLTVLFAWRYRAGNKDAEYKPDWDHSIMLELIIWSAPLLIIIALGALTWTSTHLLDPYRGLGRLSPTQAVAANERPLEVQVVSLDWKWLFIYPEQGVATVNELVVPVGRQVQFRLTSSSVMNAFYVPAMAGMIYTMPGMETKLHAVMNRPGQFDGMSSNYSGAGFSHMRFKTHAVDDAGFARWVSEAKVAKRPLDTATYLQLEKPSEKVPPMRFGAIDKGLFDRVVEMCPEPNHPCDAPHMGHGGQPGVNNRGEQPGEPKGALFKRNEEKGSSPNVTKPRGPAEGTQDPGSPANRNMTQLLRPRTPGASAADRA
;
A
#
# COMPACT_ATOMS: atom_id res chain seq x y z
N MET A 1 -5.63 16.37 -59.01
CA MET A 1 -6.33 15.45 -58.11
C MET A 1 -6.32 16.04 -56.70
N SER A 2 -7.36 16.72 -56.32
CA SER A 2 -7.47 17.35 -54.99
C SER A 2 -8.00 16.31 -53.97
N ARG A 3 -7.14 15.81 -53.11
CA ARG A 3 -7.56 15.01 -51.96
C ARG A 3 -8.28 15.90 -50.95
N LYS A 4 -9.60 15.88 -50.96
CA LYS A 4 -10.40 16.45 -49.90
C LYS A 4 -10.14 15.65 -48.62
N LEU A 5 -9.46 16.28 -47.65
CA LEU A 5 -9.32 15.72 -46.30
C LEU A 5 -10.73 15.61 -45.68
N PRO A 6 -11.08 14.50 -45.02
CA PRO A 6 -12.38 14.39 -44.39
C PRO A 6 -12.52 15.45 -43.29
N PRO A 7 -13.70 16.00 -43.07
CA PRO A 7 -13.92 17.05 -42.10
C PRO A 7 -13.58 16.57 -40.68
N VAL A 8 -13.01 17.43 -39.87
CA VAL A 8 -12.55 17.17 -38.50
C VAL A 8 -13.66 16.50 -37.66
N ALA A 9 -14.91 16.81 -37.92
CA ALA A 9 -16.08 16.19 -37.31
C ALA A 9 -16.17 14.65 -37.53
N ALA A 10 -15.76 14.14 -38.67
CA ALA A 10 -15.76 12.70 -38.94
C ALA A 10 -14.62 11.95 -38.19
N ARG A 11 -13.53 12.63 -37.86
CA ARG A 11 -12.42 12.07 -37.06
C ARG A 11 -12.73 12.06 -35.57
N CYS A 12 -13.45 13.05 -35.05
CA CYS A 12 -13.94 13.06 -33.68
C CYS A 12 -15.06 12.02 -33.46
N GLY A 13 -15.91 11.76 -34.44
CA GLY A 13 -16.97 10.76 -34.37
C GLY A 13 -16.44 9.30 -34.28
N LEU A 14 -15.24 9.02 -34.79
CA LEU A 14 -14.65 7.68 -34.76
C LEU A 14 -13.86 7.42 -33.46
N SER A 15 -13.41 8.45 -32.75
CA SER A 15 -12.69 8.32 -31.48
C SER A 15 -13.64 8.12 -30.27
N LEU A 16 -14.88 8.61 -30.35
CA LEU A 16 -15.87 8.45 -29.27
C LEU A 16 -16.22 6.98 -28.97
N PRO A 17 -16.54 6.10 -29.95
CA PRO A 17 -16.81 4.69 -29.69
C PRO A 17 -15.56 3.94 -29.23
N LEU A 18 -14.36 4.35 -29.62
CA LEU A 18 -13.11 3.74 -29.15
C LEU A 18 -12.87 4.03 -27.67
N VAL A 19 -13.20 5.20 -27.18
CA VAL A 19 -13.13 5.56 -25.76
C VAL A 19 -14.21 4.84 -24.96
N ALA A 20 -15.42 4.63 -25.53
CA ALA A 20 -16.48 3.86 -24.90
C ALA A 20 -16.14 2.36 -24.76
N LEU A 21 -15.35 1.78 -25.65
CA LEU A 21 -14.86 0.40 -25.56
C LEU A 21 -13.82 0.19 -24.45
N LEU A 22 -13.16 1.23 -23.98
CA LEU A 22 -12.23 1.16 -22.83
C LEU A 22 -12.95 1.18 -21.47
N GLY A 23 -14.25 1.46 -21.43
CA GLY A 23 -15.07 1.54 -20.21
C GLY A 23 -15.47 0.18 -19.59
N GLY A 24 -15.02 -0.94 -20.12
CA GLY A 24 -15.42 -2.29 -19.70
C GLY A 24 -14.66 -2.90 -18.52
N CYS A 25 -13.73 -2.19 -17.89
CA CYS A 25 -13.02 -2.70 -16.71
C CYS A 25 -13.81 -2.35 -15.44
N ASP A 26 -14.38 -3.36 -14.78
CA ASP A 26 -14.90 -3.22 -13.41
C ASP A 26 -13.71 -3.08 -12.44
N MET A 27 -13.35 -1.84 -12.16
CA MET A 27 -12.28 -1.54 -11.21
C MET A 27 -12.81 -1.66 -9.79
N VAL A 28 -12.49 -2.76 -9.11
CA VAL A 28 -12.90 -3.06 -7.73
C VAL A 28 -12.66 -1.88 -6.77
N VAL A 29 -11.56 -1.14 -6.96
CA VAL A 29 -11.22 0.04 -6.13
C VAL A 29 -12.23 1.18 -6.28
N LEU A 30 -12.87 1.35 -7.43
CA LEU A 30 -13.87 2.39 -7.68
C LEU A 30 -15.31 1.93 -7.39
N ASN A 31 -15.54 0.60 -7.26
CA ASN A 31 -16.83 0.02 -6.91
C ASN A 31 -16.69 -1.04 -5.80
N PRO A 32 -16.10 -0.68 -4.65
CA PRO A 32 -15.88 -1.62 -3.56
C PRO A 32 -17.17 -2.01 -2.85
N SER A 33 -17.13 -3.12 -2.11
CA SER A 33 -18.24 -3.57 -1.28
C SER A 33 -18.22 -2.97 0.12
N GLY A 34 -17.03 -2.76 0.70
CA GLY A 34 -16.87 -2.25 2.07
C GLY A 34 -16.85 -0.73 2.16
N ASP A 35 -17.32 -0.17 3.29
CA ASP A 35 -17.33 1.29 3.50
C ASP A 35 -15.91 1.88 3.61
N VAL A 36 -14.98 1.15 4.20
CA VAL A 36 -13.57 1.59 4.29
C VAL A 36 -12.96 1.71 2.90
N ALA A 37 -13.11 0.67 2.06
CA ALA A 37 -12.62 0.69 0.69
C ALA A 37 -13.32 1.77 -0.17
N ARG A 38 -14.61 2.07 0.10
CA ARG A 38 -15.32 3.18 -0.55
C ARG A 38 -14.69 4.51 -0.21
N GLN A 39 -14.43 4.78 1.06
CA GLN A 39 -13.77 6.02 1.49
C GLN A 39 -12.39 6.17 0.84
N GLN A 40 -11.64 5.07 0.72
CA GLN A 40 -10.35 5.07 0.00
C GLN A 40 -10.51 5.34 -1.49
N GLY A 41 -11.54 4.78 -2.14
CA GLY A 41 -11.89 5.07 -3.53
C GLY A 41 -12.23 6.55 -3.74
N ASP A 42 -13.02 7.14 -2.85
CA ASP A 42 -13.37 8.57 -2.88
C ASP A 42 -12.11 9.44 -2.76
N LEU A 43 -11.16 9.07 -1.89
CA LEU A 43 -9.88 9.78 -1.77
C LEU A 43 -9.05 9.73 -3.06
N VAL A 44 -9.02 8.57 -3.73
CA VAL A 44 -8.35 8.43 -5.03
C VAL A 44 -8.99 9.35 -6.06
N LEU A 45 -10.31 9.44 -6.12
CA LEU A 45 -11.02 10.31 -7.05
C LEU A 45 -10.75 11.79 -6.75
N TRP A 46 -10.86 12.22 -5.49
CA TRP A 46 -10.61 13.61 -5.10
C TRP A 46 -9.16 14.04 -5.35
N SER A 47 -8.18 13.21 -4.97
CA SER A 47 -6.77 13.51 -5.21
C SER A 47 -6.43 13.54 -6.70
N THR A 48 -6.99 12.62 -7.48
CA THR A 48 -6.82 12.59 -8.93
C THR A 48 -7.44 13.85 -9.57
N GLY A 49 -8.63 14.26 -9.13
CA GLY A 49 -9.29 15.49 -9.60
C GLY A 49 -8.44 16.74 -9.35
N LEU A 50 -7.89 16.87 -8.14
CA LEU A 50 -7.00 17.98 -7.79
C LEU A 50 -5.71 17.98 -8.63
N MET A 51 -5.13 16.81 -8.90
CA MET A 51 -3.94 16.69 -9.74
C MET A 51 -4.24 17.03 -11.21
N LEU A 52 -5.38 16.56 -11.75
CA LEU A 52 -5.79 16.84 -13.11
C LEU A 52 -6.06 18.33 -13.35
N LEU A 53 -6.44 19.08 -12.31
CA LEU A 53 -6.64 20.53 -12.39
C LEU A 53 -5.37 21.26 -12.85
N ILE A 54 -4.17 20.74 -12.57
CA ILE A 54 -2.90 21.28 -13.08
C ILE A 54 -2.50 20.57 -14.38
N ILE A 55 -2.57 19.25 -14.41
CA ILE A 55 -2.04 18.45 -15.54
C ILE A 55 -2.75 18.81 -16.84
N ILE A 56 -4.09 18.89 -16.83
CA ILE A 56 -4.86 19.18 -18.04
C ILE A 56 -4.52 20.56 -18.64
N PRO A 57 -4.53 21.67 -17.88
CA PRO A 57 -4.12 22.97 -18.43
C PRO A 57 -2.69 22.96 -18.99
N VAL A 58 -1.73 22.33 -18.30
CA VAL A 58 -0.35 22.24 -18.79
C VAL A 58 -0.26 21.45 -20.09
N MET A 59 -0.94 20.33 -20.21
CA MET A 59 -1.00 19.55 -21.46
C MET A 59 -1.64 20.35 -22.59
N VAL A 60 -2.76 21.02 -22.32
CA VAL A 60 -3.45 21.85 -23.31
C VAL A 60 -2.56 23.00 -23.76
N LEU A 61 -1.93 23.71 -22.84
CA LEU A 61 -1.01 24.81 -23.16
C LEU A 61 0.21 24.32 -23.95
N THR A 62 0.77 23.16 -23.60
CA THR A 62 1.89 22.57 -24.35
C THR A 62 1.52 22.31 -25.81
N VAL A 63 0.38 21.66 -26.05
CA VAL A 63 -0.10 21.39 -27.41
C VAL A 63 -0.45 22.69 -28.15
N LEU A 64 -1.09 23.63 -27.47
CA LEU A 64 -1.47 24.93 -28.02
C LEU A 64 -0.24 25.72 -28.44
N PHE A 65 0.79 25.82 -27.60
CA PHE A 65 2.03 26.52 -27.93
C PHE A 65 2.80 25.83 -29.05
N ALA A 66 2.91 24.49 -29.01
CA ALA A 66 3.53 23.73 -30.10
C ALA A 66 2.82 23.97 -31.46
N TRP A 67 1.49 24.08 -31.43
CA TRP A 67 0.70 24.39 -32.64
C TRP A 67 0.81 25.84 -33.06
N ARG A 68 0.73 26.79 -32.11
CA ARG A 68 0.77 28.24 -32.35
C ARG A 68 2.12 28.72 -32.90
N TYR A 69 3.21 28.23 -32.30
CA TYR A 69 4.58 28.65 -32.61
C TYR A 69 5.32 27.69 -33.55
N ARG A 70 4.59 26.84 -34.29
CA ARG A 70 5.20 25.95 -35.29
C ARG A 70 5.92 26.74 -36.39
N ALA A 71 6.99 26.23 -36.96
CA ALA A 71 7.81 26.91 -37.99
C ALA A 71 7.02 27.40 -39.23
N GLY A 72 5.89 26.78 -39.55
CA GLY A 72 5.02 27.19 -40.66
C GLY A 72 4.06 28.32 -40.34
N ASN A 73 3.94 28.75 -39.09
CA ASN A 73 3.01 29.83 -38.70
C ASN A 73 3.74 31.19 -38.72
N LYS A 74 3.48 31.99 -39.73
CA LYS A 74 4.06 33.34 -39.89
C LYS A 74 3.30 34.43 -39.12
N ASP A 75 2.10 34.12 -38.61
CA ASP A 75 1.26 35.06 -37.86
C ASP A 75 1.56 35.08 -36.38
N ALA A 76 2.48 34.25 -35.90
CA ALA A 76 2.89 34.19 -34.50
C ALA A 76 3.87 35.34 -34.23
N GLU A 77 3.52 36.24 -33.33
CA GLU A 77 4.36 37.33 -32.88
C GLU A 77 5.52 36.75 -32.02
N TYR A 78 6.77 36.97 -32.45
CA TYR A 78 7.96 36.57 -31.71
C TYR A 78 8.47 37.73 -30.88
N LYS A 79 8.49 37.56 -29.55
CA LYS A 79 8.99 38.54 -28.58
C LYS A 79 10.17 37.97 -27.82
N PRO A 80 11.41 38.08 -28.34
CA PRO A 80 12.58 37.47 -27.73
C PRO A 80 12.93 38.10 -26.37
N ASP A 81 12.56 39.37 -26.14
CA ASP A 81 12.90 40.11 -24.91
C ASP A 81 11.80 39.91 -23.81
N TRP A 82 10.79 39.06 -24.04
CA TRP A 82 9.77 38.81 -23.06
C TRP A 82 10.21 37.63 -22.16
N ASP A 83 10.81 37.94 -21.04
CA ASP A 83 11.42 36.98 -20.08
C ASP A 83 10.73 36.98 -18.71
N HIS A 84 9.90 37.98 -18.40
CA HIS A 84 9.32 38.17 -17.08
C HIS A 84 7.88 38.70 -17.10
N SER A 85 7.03 38.15 -16.21
CA SER A 85 5.67 38.66 -15.96
C SER A 85 5.24 38.34 -14.52
N ILE A 86 5.18 39.33 -13.66
CA ILE A 86 4.81 39.20 -12.25
C ILE A 86 3.43 38.52 -12.09
N MET A 87 2.45 38.89 -12.90
CA MET A 87 1.11 38.30 -12.84
C MET A 87 1.10 36.82 -13.20
N LEU A 88 1.84 36.43 -14.24
CA LEU A 88 1.93 35.05 -14.68
C LEU A 88 2.69 34.20 -13.64
N GLU A 89 3.76 34.73 -13.11
CA GLU A 89 4.54 34.06 -12.05
C GLU A 89 3.70 33.85 -10.79
N LEU A 90 2.94 34.86 -10.37
CA LEU A 90 2.04 34.73 -9.23
C LEU A 90 1.03 33.57 -9.44
N ILE A 91 0.46 33.42 -10.62
CA ILE A 91 -0.49 32.34 -10.93
C ILE A 91 0.23 30.98 -10.96
N ILE A 92 1.37 30.90 -11.63
CA ILE A 92 2.13 29.65 -11.79
C ILE A 92 2.62 29.11 -10.44
N TRP A 93 2.95 29.98 -9.49
CA TRP A 93 3.39 29.57 -8.16
C TRP A 93 2.23 29.35 -7.18
N SER A 94 1.22 30.20 -7.20
CA SER A 94 0.13 30.12 -6.22
C SER A 94 -0.84 28.97 -6.49
N ALA A 95 -1.15 28.65 -7.75
CA ALA A 95 -2.09 27.58 -8.06
C ALA A 95 -1.58 26.20 -7.60
N PRO A 96 -0.36 25.74 -7.90
CA PRO A 96 0.20 24.51 -7.35
C PRO A 96 0.31 24.54 -5.82
N LEU A 97 0.69 25.68 -5.23
CA LEU A 97 0.80 25.81 -3.77
C LEU A 97 -0.54 25.55 -3.08
N LEU A 98 -1.63 26.15 -3.59
CA LEU A 98 -2.97 25.93 -3.04
C LEU A 98 -3.40 24.47 -3.16
N ILE A 99 -3.08 23.81 -4.26
CA ILE A 99 -3.40 22.39 -4.44
C ILE A 99 -2.58 21.51 -3.50
N ILE A 100 -1.30 21.80 -3.27
CA ILE A 100 -0.47 21.09 -2.30
C ILE A 100 -1.06 21.24 -0.88
N ILE A 101 -1.49 22.42 -0.50
CA ILE A 101 -2.15 22.66 0.79
C ILE A 101 -3.45 21.85 0.89
N ALA A 102 -4.28 21.84 -0.15
CA ALA A 102 -5.52 21.07 -0.19
C ALA A 102 -5.26 19.55 -0.11
N LEU A 103 -4.28 19.03 -0.87
CA LEU A 103 -3.87 17.63 -0.82
C LEU A 103 -3.29 17.27 0.55
N GLY A 104 -2.49 18.13 1.16
CA GLY A 104 -1.96 17.95 2.51
C GLY A 104 -3.05 17.83 3.56
N ALA A 105 -4.04 18.73 3.51
CA ALA A 105 -5.20 18.69 4.40
C ALA A 105 -6.04 17.42 4.19
N LEU A 106 -6.29 17.04 2.93
CA LEU A 106 -6.99 15.82 2.57
C LEU A 106 -6.27 14.58 3.11
N THR A 107 -4.95 14.49 2.89
CA THR A 107 -4.13 13.36 3.35
C THR A 107 -4.10 13.29 4.87
N TRP A 108 -3.89 14.41 5.54
CA TRP A 108 -3.87 14.47 6.99
C TRP A 108 -5.16 13.96 7.61
N THR A 109 -6.30 14.51 7.19
CA THR A 109 -7.61 14.11 7.70
C THR A 109 -7.92 12.65 7.42
N SER A 110 -7.67 12.17 6.19
CA SER A 110 -7.97 10.80 5.80
C SER A 110 -7.11 9.77 6.52
N THR A 111 -5.82 10.04 6.75
CA THR A 111 -4.93 9.14 7.48
C THR A 111 -5.40 8.92 8.91
N HIS A 112 -5.91 9.97 9.58
CA HIS A 112 -6.43 9.84 10.94
C HIS A 112 -7.83 9.21 11.00
N LEU A 113 -8.67 9.41 9.98
CA LEU A 113 -10.01 8.84 9.92
C LEU A 113 -10.03 7.36 9.53
N LEU A 114 -9.09 6.95 8.67
CA LEU A 114 -9.01 5.60 8.12
C LEU A 114 -7.87 4.77 8.75
N ASP A 115 -7.43 5.12 9.96
CA ASP A 115 -6.45 4.35 10.70
C ASP A 115 -6.97 2.91 10.89
N PRO A 116 -6.25 1.87 10.42
CA PRO A 116 -6.68 0.48 10.51
C PRO A 116 -6.80 -0.04 11.94
N TYR A 117 -6.07 0.56 12.89
CA TYR A 117 -6.14 0.19 14.31
C TYR A 117 -7.35 0.77 15.04
N ARG A 118 -7.97 1.78 14.46
CA ARG A 118 -9.16 2.41 15.03
C ARG A 118 -10.42 1.61 14.68
N GLY A 119 -11.24 1.30 15.68
CA GLY A 119 -12.58 0.75 15.45
C GLY A 119 -13.43 1.65 14.56
N LEU A 120 -14.27 1.04 13.73
CA LEU A 120 -15.10 1.79 12.80
C LEU A 120 -16.12 2.65 13.56
N GLY A 121 -16.26 3.92 13.15
CA GLY A 121 -17.31 4.80 13.67
C GLY A 121 -18.65 4.60 12.94
N ARG A 122 -18.62 4.00 11.75
CA ARG A 122 -19.80 3.72 10.91
C ARG A 122 -19.66 2.43 10.14
N LEU A 123 -20.78 1.77 9.88
CA LEU A 123 -20.86 0.58 9.03
C LEU A 123 -21.12 0.95 7.56
N SER A 124 -21.84 2.04 7.33
CA SER A 124 -22.17 2.57 6.00
C SER A 124 -22.33 4.09 6.08
N PRO A 125 -22.45 4.81 4.95
CA PRO A 125 -22.70 6.26 4.97
C PRO A 125 -23.92 6.69 5.79
N THR A 126 -24.90 5.79 5.94
CA THR A 126 -26.17 6.06 6.65
C THR A 126 -26.31 5.32 7.98
N GLN A 127 -25.33 4.49 8.36
CA GLN A 127 -25.43 3.64 9.56
C GLN A 127 -24.18 3.75 10.42
N ALA A 128 -24.33 4.29 11.62
CA ALA A 128 -23.28 4.28 12.64
C ALA A 128 -23.16 2.88 13.27
N VAL A 129 -21.98 2.56 13.82
CA VAL A 129 -21.81 1.37 14.66
C VAL A 129 -22.57 1.55 15.97
N ALA A 130 -23.34 0.55 16.37
CA ALA A 130 -24.03 0.58 17.65
C ALA A 130 -23.02 0.52 18.81
N ALA A 131 -23.21 1.35 19.83
CA ALA A 131 -22.25 1.51 20.93
C ALA A 131 -21.88 0.20 21.67
N ASN A 132 -22.76 -0.79 21.64
CA ASN A 132 -22.61 -2.08 22.33
C ASN A 132 -22.33 -3.26 21.38
N GLU A 133 -22.18 -3.01 20.09
CA GLU A 133 -21.90 -4.06 19.11
C GLU A 133 -20.44 -4.49 19.18
N ARG A 134 -20.23 -5.77 19.52
CA ARG A 134 -18.87 -6.33 19.47
C ARG A 134 -18.53 -6.72 18.04
N PRO A 135 -17.35 -6.29 17.54
CA PRO A 135 -16.90 -6.73 16.21
C PRO A 135 -16.72 -8.25 16.19
N LEU A 136 -16.92 -8.86 15.03
CA LEU A 136 -16.49 -10.22 14.80
C LEU A 136 -14.97 -10.28 14.80
N GLU A 137 -14.36 -10.99 15.74
CA GLU A 137 -12.90 -11.22 15.73
C GLU A 137 -12.55 -12.34 14.77
N VAL A 138 -11.57 -12.07 13.90
CA VAL A 138 -10.95 -13.04 13.02
C VAL A 138 -9.44 -12.93 13.16
N GLN A 139 -8.81 -14.00 13.61
CA GLN A 139 -7.36 -14.09 13.72
C GLN A 139 -6.80 -14.63 12.41
N VAL A 140 -5.79 -13.96 11.86
CA VAL A 140 -5.23 -14.27 10.54
C VAL A 140 -3.74 -14.56 10.67
N VAL A 141 -3.33 -15.72 10.18
CA VAL A 141 -1.92 -16.07 10.11
C VAL A 141 -1.51 -16.24 8.66
N SER A 142 -0.56 -15.45 8.20
CA SER A 142 0.09 -15.69 6.92
C SER A 142 1.13 -16.80 7.06
N LEU A 143 0.98 -17.85 6.28
CA LEU A 143 1.88 -18.99 6.19
C LEU A 143 2.59 -18.98 4.83
N ASP A 144 3.61 -19.81 4.63
CA ASP A 144 4.28 -19.96 3.35
C ASP A 144 3.35 -20.55 2.30
N TRP A 145 2.83 -19.68 1.62
CA TRP A 145 1.99 -19.22 0.52
C TRP A 145 0.53 -19.61 0.67
N LYS A 146 -0.01 -19.54 1.92
CA LYS A 146 -1.44 -19.72 2.22
C LYS A 146 -1.87 -18.87 3.40
N TRP A 147 -3.18 -18.68 3.55
CA TRP A 147 -3.80 -17.88 4.60
C TRP A 147 -4.60 -18.76 5.53
N LEU A 148 -4.30 -18.68 6.82
CA LEU A 148 -5.07 -19.34 7.88
C LEU A 148 -5.96 -18.30 8.57
N PHE A 149 -7.26 -18.58 8.65
CA PHE A 149 -8.27 -17.77 9.33
C PHE A 149 -8.82 -18.53 10.51
N ILE A 150 -8.76 -17.98 11.69
CA ILE A 150 -9.23 -18.56 12.95
C ILE A 150 -10.36 -17.68 13.47
N TYR A 151 -11.49 -18.28 13.82
CA TYR A 151 -12.66 -17.64 14.40
C TYR A 151 -12.79 -18.08 15.85
N PRO A 152 -12.19 -17.36 16.83
CA PRO A 152 -12.08 -17.81 18.20
C PRO A 152 -13.45 -17.96 18.88
N GLU A 153 -14.39 -17.04 18.64
CA GLU A 153 -15.74 -17.10 19.22
C GLU A 153 -16.56 -18.26 18.66
N GLN A 154 -16.38 -18.60 17.38
CA GLN A 154 -17.10 -19.70 16.72
C GLN A 154 -16.43 -21.05 16.93
N GLY A 155 -15.15 -21.08 17.31
CA GLY A 155 -14.37 -22.30 17.52
C GLY A 155 -14.02 -23.04 16.24
N VAL A 156 -13.95 -22.37 15.09
CA VAL A 156 -13.63 -22.93 13.77
C VAL A 156 -12.47 -22.21 13.11
N ALA A 157 -11.80 -22.87 12.17
CA ALA A 157 -10.76 -22.24 11.36
C ALA A 157 -10.83 -22.71 9.91
N THR A 158 -10.24 -21.90 9.01
CA THR A 158 -10.20 -22.18 7.57
C THR A 158 -8.85 -21.82 6.97
N VAL A 159 -8.49 -22.48 5.88
CA VAL A 159 -7.34 -22.12 5.05
C VAL A 159 -7.84 -21.66 3.69
N ASN A 160 -7.35 -20.52 3.21
CA ASN A 160 -7.66 -19.90 1.91
C ASN A 160 -9.15 -19.63 1.64
N GLU A 161 -9.96 -19.59 2.68
CA GLU A 161 -11.38 -19.24 2.63
C GLU A 161 -11.69 -18.29 3.81
N LEU A 162 -12.13 -17.07 3.53
CA LEU A 162 -12.59 -16.12 4.53
C LEU A 162 -14.09 -15.93 4.39
N VAL A 163 -14.84 -16.07 5.47
CA VAL A 163 -16.29 -15.84 5.47
C VAL A 163 -16.65 -14.79 6.52
N VAL A 164 -17.36 -13.76 6.13
CA VAL A 164 -17.74 -12.65 7.01
C VAL A 164 -19.22 -12.27 6.82
N PRO A 165 -19.91 -11.87 7.88
CA PRO A 165 -21.28 -11.37 7.77
C PRO A 165 -21.29 -9.96 7.16
N VAL A 166 -22.33 -9.68 6.36
CA VAL A 166 -22.59 -8.35 5.79
C VAL A 166 -23.12 -7.42 6.86
N GLY A 167 -22.70 -6.14 6.85
CA GLY A 167 -23.20 -5.11 7.75
C GLY A 167 -22.71 -5.24 9.20
N ARG A 168 -21.77 -6.12 9.49
CA ARG A 168 -21.16 -6.28 10.80
C ARG A 168 -19.68 -5.89 10.74
N GLN A 169 -19.22 -5.16 11.74
CA GLN A 169 -17.79 -4.85 11.87
C GLN A 169 -16.99 -6.13 12.11
N VAL A 170 -15.90 -6.29 11.37
CA VAL A 170 -14.91 -7.36 11.54
C VAL A 170 -13.62 -6.73 12.05
N GLN A 171 -13.06 -7.30 13.10
CA GLN A 171 -11.74 -6.98 13.60
C GLN A 171 -10.79 -8.12 13.26
N PHE A 172 -9.85 -7.86 12.38
CA PHE A 172 -8.77 -8.78 12.09
C PHE A 172 -7.60 -8.53 13.04
N ARG A 173 -7.11 -9.62 13.65
CA ARG A 173 -5.82 -9.68 14.34
C ARG A 173 -4.88 -10.50 13.47
N LEU A 174 -3.78 -9.91 13.03
CA LEU A 174 -2.97 -10.53 11.99
C LEU A 174 -1.52 -10.71 12.44
N THR A 175 -0.93 -11.84 12.07
CA THR A 175 0.48 -12.14 12.26
C THR A 175 1.01 -12.97 11.09
N SER A 176 2.29 -13.31 11.12
CA SER A 176 2.94 -14.21 10.16
C SER A 176 3.72 -15.28 10.89
N SER A 177 3.85 -16.47 10.28
CA SER A 177 4.70 -17.55 10.81
C SER A 177 6.17 -17.38 10.43
N SER A 178 6.48 -16.79 9.27
CA SER A 178 7.83 -16.83 8.70
C SER A 178 8.28 -15.47 8.14
N VAL A 179 7.67 -15.00 7.07
CA VAL A 179 8.06 -13.80 6.34
C VAL A 179 6.96 -12.78 6.32
N MET A 180 7.33 -11.52 6.10
CA MET A 180 6.36 -10.44 5.94
C MET A 180 5.48 -10.69 4.71
N ASN A 181 4.17 -10.56 4.91
CA ASN A 181 3.14 -10.58 3.88
C ASN A 181 2.26 -9.34 4.01
N ALA A 182 1.38 -9.11 3.05
CA ALA A 182 0.39 -8.05 3.12
C ALA A 182 -1.00 -8.62 2.85
N PHE A 183 -1.84 -8.64 3.88
CA PHE A 183 -3.24 -9.02 3.77
C PHE A 183 -4.01 -7.96 3.01
N TYR A 184 -4.67 -8.34 1.93
CA TYR A 184 -5.38 -7.41 1.08
C TYR A 184 -6.65 -8.02 0.49
N VAL A 185 -7.78 -7.39 0.78
CA VAL A 185 -9.08 -7.64 0.15
C VAL A 185 -9.56 -6.32 -0.45
N PRO A 186 -9.28 -6.03 -1.73
CA PRO A 186 -9.53 -4.73 -2.36
C PRO A 186 -10.96 -4.22 -2.23
N ALA A 187 -11.92 -5.16 -2.22
CA ALA A 187 -13.35 -4.84 -2.11
C ALA A 187 -13.77 -4.45 -0.67
N MET A 188 -12.95 -4.71 0.35
CA MET A 188 -13.31 -4.56 1.75
C MET A 188 -12.59 -3.38 2.43
N ALA A 189 -11.25 -3.35 2.33
CA ALA A 189 -10.41 -2.36 2.97
C ALA A 189 -9.04 -2.28 2.27
N GLY A 190 -8.19 -1.34 2.68
CA GLY A 190 -6.78 -1.27 2.30
C GLY A 190 -5.98 -2.46 2.80
N MET A 191 -4.74 -2.57 2.35
CA MET A 191 -3.83 -3.62 2.82
C MET A 191 -3.26 -3.32 4.20
N ILE A 192 -2.90 -4.40 4.91
CA ILE A 192 -2.11 -4.32 6.13
C ILE A 192 -1.02 -5.40 6.15
N TYR A 193 0.15 -5.05 6.67
CA TYR A 193 1.25 -6.00 6.78
C TYR A 193 1.03 -6.99 7.91
N THR A 194 1.44 -8.24 7.67
CA THR A 194 1.56 -9.31 8.65
C THR A 194 3.02 -9.63 8.82
N MET A 195 3.53 -9.61 10.06
CA MET A 195 4.95 -9.82 10.36
C MET A 195 5.11 -10.85 11.47
N PRO A 196 6.16 -11.70 11.41
CA PRO A 196 6.44 -12.63 12.49
C PRO A 196 6.80 -11.88 13.78
N GLY A 197 6.37 -12.40 14.92
CA GLY A 197 6.63 -11.81 16.23
C GLY A 197 5.86 -10.51 16.51
N MET A 198 4.92 -10.13 15.65
CA MET A 198 4.10 -8.91 15.78
C MET A 198 2.63 -9.19 15.50
N GLU A 199 1.77 -8.47 16.22
CA GLU A 199 0.33 -8.44 15.92
C GLU A 199 -0.04 -7.11 15.28
N THR A 200 -0.70 -7.15 14.12
CA THR A 200 -1.30 -5.98 13.49
C THR A 200 -2.84 -6.10 13.52
N LYS A 201 -3.53 -4.97 13.44
CA LYS A 201 -5.00 -4.91 13.53
C LYS A 201 -5.59 -4.20 12.34
N LEU A 202 -6.69 -4.73 11.81
CA LEU A 202 -7.47 -4.10 10.75
C LEU A 202 -8.94 -4.20 11.09
N HIS A 203 -9.63 -3.07 11.04
CA HIS A 203 -11.08 -3.01 11.17
C HIS A 203 -11.71 -2.79 9.80
N ALA A 204 -12.69 -3.61 9.46
CA ALA A 204 -13.35 -3.55 8.16
C ALA A 204 -14.82 -3.95 8.27
N VAL A 205 -15.58 -3.67 7.21
CA VAL A 205 -16.97 -4.08 7.06
C VAL A 205 -17.25 -4.40 5.61
N MET A 206 -18.06 -5.43 5.35
CA MET A 206 -18.63 -5.72 4.03
C MET A 206 -20.09 -5.26 4.00
N ASN A 207 -20.46 -4.46 3.00
CA ASN A 207 -21.81 -3.88 2.90
C ASN A 207 -22.68 -4.58 1.86
N ARG A 208 -22.10 -5.39 0.97
CA ARG A 208 -22.82 -6.14 -0.05
C ARG A 208 -22.45 -7.62 0.00
N PRO A 209 -23.42 -8.54 -0.09
CA PRO A 209 -23.14 -9.96 -0.19
C PRO A 209 -22.42 -10.26 -1.52
N GLY A 210 -21.63 -11.32 -1.53
CA GLY A 210 -20.93 -11.77 -2.72
C GLY A 210 -19.62 -12.46 -2.41
N GLN A 211 -18.91 -12.82 -3.47
CA GLN A 211 -17.58 -13.43 -3.41
C GLN A 211 -16.54 -12.45 -3.95
N PHE A 212 -15.50 -12.23 -3.19
CA PHE A 212 -14.46 -11.29 -3.50
C PHE A 212 -13.08 -11.96 -3.40
N ASP A 213 -12.12 -11.44 -4.17
CA ASP A 213 -10.76 -11.95 -4.13
C ASP A 213 -9.95 -11.30 -3.00
N GLY A 214 -9.22 -12.15 -2.27
CA GLY A 214 -8.19 -11.74 -1.34
C GLY A 214 -6.82 -12.27 -1.77
N MET A 215 -5.76 -11.55 -1.44
CA MET A 215 -4.41 -11.89 -1.86
C MET A 215 -3.36 -11.35 -0.89
N SER A 216 -2.13 -11.87 -1.01
CA SER A 216 -0.97 -11.14 -0.51
C SER A 216 -0.56 -10.09 -1.53
N SER A 217 -0.31 -8.86 -1.10
CA SER A 217 0.18 -7.77 -1.97
C SER A 217 1.66 -7.45 -1.74
N ASN A 218 2.37 -8.22 -0.89
CA ASN A 218 3.80 -8.14 -0.68
C ASN A 218 4.48 -9.42 -1.14
N TYR A 219 5.52 -9.30 -1.97
CA TYR A 219 6.27 -10.45 -2.46
C TYR A 219 6.92 -11.23 -1.30
N SER A 220 6.66 -12.53 -1.23
CA SER A 220 7.08 -13.42 -0.14
C SER A 220 7.72 -14.73 -0.64
N GLY A 221 8.29 -14.75 -1.83
CA GLY A 221 9.00 -15.92 -2.36
C GLY A 221 8.28 -16.63 -3.51
N ALA A 222 8.68 -17.90 -3.77
CA ALA A 222 8.31 -18.63 -4.97
C ALA A 222 6.80 -18.83 -5.18
N GLY A 223 6.06 -19.13 -4.11
CA GLY A 223 4.62 -19.37 -4.18
C GLY A 223 3.75 -18.12 -4.05
N PHE A 224 4.34 -16.91 -3.98
CA PHE A 224 3.61 -15.64 -3.81
C PHE A 224 2.45 -15.46 -4.79
N SER A 225 2.65 -15.76 -6.07
CA SER A 225 1.62 -15.60 -7.11
C SER A 225 0.36 -16.44 -6.88
N HIS A 226 0.49 -17.51 -6.08
CA HIS A 226 -0.60 -18.42 -5.72
C HIS A 226 -1.18 -18.16 -4.32
N MET A 227 -0.63 -17.20 -3.57
CA MET A 227 -1.08 -16.83 -2.23
C MET A 227 -2.36 -15.97 -2.30
N ARG A 228 -3.45 -16.62 -2.71
CA ARG A 228 -4.77 -16.04 -2.91
C ARG A 228 -5.82 -16.82 -2.12
N PHE A 229 -6.89 -16.13 -1.77
CA PHE A 229 -8.04 -16.72 -1.08
C PHE A 229 -9.35 -16.09 -1.56
N LYS A 230 -10.47 -16.74 -1.26
CA LYS A 230 -11.80 -16.19 -1.53
C LYS A 230 -12.42 -15.66 -0.25
N THR A 231 -12.98 -14.45 -0.34
CA THR A 231 -13.76 -13.82 0.72
C THR A 231 -15.23 -13.90 0.37
N HIS A 232 -16.01 -14.58 1.21
CA HIS A 232 -17.46 -14.71 1.07
C HIS A 232 -18.14 -13.77 2.07
N ALA A 233 -18.82 -12.75 1.57
CA ALA A 233 -19.69 -11.90 2.36
C ALA A 233 -21.10 -12.46 2.29
N VAL A 234 -21.65 -12.89 3.41
CA VAL A 234 -22.95 -13.56 3.51
C VAL A 234 -23.83 -12.84 4.54
N ASP A 235 -25.14 -13.09 4.52
CA ASP A 235 -26.02 -12.63 5.58
C ASP A 235 -25.79 -13.41 6.89
N ASP A 236 -26.36 -12.94 8.00
CA ASP A 236 -26.18 -13.57 9.31
C ASP A 236 -26.62 -15.04 9.33
N ALA A 237 -27.72 -15.37 8.64
CA ALA A 237 -28.20 -16.73 8.52
C ALA A 237 -27.23 -17.62 7.72
N GLY A 238 -26.66 -17.09 6.65
CA GLY A 238 -25.62 -17.74 5.86
C GLY A 238 -24.33 -17.95 6.66
N PHE A 239 -23.94 -16.96 7.46
CA PHE A 239 -22.78 -17.08 8.34
C PHE A 239 -23.01 -18.16 9.42
N ALA A 240 -24.16 -18.16 10.08
CA ALA A 240 -24.49 -19.18 11.09
C ALA A 240 -24.53 -20.59 10.48
N ARG A 241 -25.04 -20.75 9.27
CA ARG A 241 -25.05 -22.02 8.53
C ARG A 241 -23.62 -22.47 8.21
N TRP A 242 -22.81 -21.58 7.66
CA TRP A 242 -21.41 -21.87 7.37
C TRP A 242 -20.62 -22.28 8.62
N VAL A 243 -20.81 -21.61 9.77
CA VAL A 243 -20.20 -22.01 11.05
C VAL A 243 -20.62 -23.42 11.43
N SER A 244 -21.90 -23.75 11.28
CA SER A 244 -22.42 -25.10 11.58
C SER A 244 -21.78 -26.15 10.67
N GLU A 245 -21.65 -25.88 9.39
CA GLU A 245 -20.99 -26.75 8.42
C GLU A 245 -19.49 -26.92 8.74
N ALA A 246 -18.81 -25.83 9.11
CA ALA A 246 -17.39 -25.88 9.47
C ALA A 246 -17.15 -26.74 10.73
N LYS A 247 -18.06 -26.69 11.73
CA LYS A 247 -18.00 -27.52 12.93
C LYS A 247 -18.14 -29.03 12.67
N VAL A 248 -18.78 -29.41 11.59
CA VAL A 248 -18.89 -30.83 11.18
C VAL A 248 -17.55 -31.36 10.64
N ALA A 249 -16.62 -30.49 10.27
CA ALA A 249 -15.29 -30.92 9.86
C ALA A 249 -14.58 -31.64 11.00
N LYS A 250 -14.27 -32.93 10.77
CA LYS A 250 -13.70 -33.82 11.80
C LYS A 250 -12.22 -33.51 12.15
N ARG A 251 -11.57 -32.61 11.39
CA ARG A 251 -10.17 -32.26 11.57
C ARG A 251 -10.04 -31.11 12.57
N PRO A 252 -9.36 -31.28 13.71
CA PRO A 252 -9.03 -30.16 14.59
C PRO A 252 -7.83 -29.36 14.04
N LEU A 253 -7.78 -28.07 14.35
CA LEU A 253 -6.58 -27.26 14.25
C LEU A 253 -5.87 -27.27 15.60
N ASP A 254 -5.14 -28.34 15.84
CA ASP A 254 -4.20 -28.46 16.97
C ASP A 254 -2.79 -28.01 16.57
N THR A 255 -1.89 -27.96 17.53
CA THR A 255 -0.49 -27.58 17.30
C THR A 255 0.18 -28.46 16.24
N ALA A 256 -0.06 -29.79 16.25
CA ALA A 256 0.56 -30.70 15.27
C ALA A 256 0.07 -30.41 13.83
N THR A 257 -1.22 -30.17 13.68
CA THR A 257 -1.82 -29.77 12.39
C THR A 257 -1.29 -28.40 11.93
N TYR A 258 -1.15 -27.46 12.86
CA TYR A 258 -0.58 -26.14 12.55
C TYR A 258 0.87 -26.26 12.03
N LEU A 259 1.74 -27.03 12.68
CA LEU A 259 3.13 -27.25 12.25
C LEU A 259 3.23 -27.94 10.87
N GLN A 260 2.23 -28.76 10.51
CA GLN A 260 2.15 -29.30 9.14
C GLN A 260 1.73 -28.22 8.13
N LEU A 261 0.79 -27.33 8.51
CA LEU A 261 0.34 -26.21 7.66
C LEU A 261 1.44 -25.17 7.49
N GLU A 262 2.27 -24.94 8.49
CA GLU A 262 3.37 -23.98 8.46
C GLU A 262 4.41 -24.32 7.37
N LYS A 263 4.61 -25.60 7.06
CA LYS A 263 5.54 -26.02 6.00
C LYS A 263 5.17 -25.37 4.66
N PRO A 264 6.15 -24.88 3.89
CA PRO A 264 5.93 -24.27 2.60
C PRO A 264 5.11 -25.15 1.66
N SER A 265 4.05 -24.59 1.07
CA SER A 265 3.21 -25.30 0.10
C SER A 265 2.42 -24.33 -0.77
N GLU A 266 2.28 -24.65 -2.05
CA GLU A 266 1.62 -23.81 -3.04
C GLU A 266 0.27 -24.39 -3.46
N LYS A 267 -0.63 -23.51 -3.94
CA LYS A 267 -1.94 -23.88 -4.51
C LYS A 267 -2.79 -24.74 -3.56
N VAL A 268 -2.68 -24.45 -2.26
CA VAL A 268 -3.43 -25.20 -1.25
C VAL A 268 -4.93 -24.93 -1.41
N PRO A 269 -5.77 -25.97 -1.58
CA PRO A 269 -7.20 -25.79 -1.68
C PRO A 269 -7.79 -25.30 -0.35
N PRO A 270 -8.99 -24.69 -0.37
CA PRO A 270 -9.70 -24.33 0.85
C PRO A 270 -9.89 -25.54 1.76
N MET A 271 -9.61 -25.37 3.06
CA MET A 271 -9.78 -26.40 4.08
C MET A 271 -10.52 -25.80 5.28
N ARG A 272 -11.29 -26.64 5.99
CA ARG A 272 -12.04 -26.26 7.20
C ARG A 272 -11.63 -27.13 8.38
N PHE A 273 -11.61 -26.53 9.57
CA PHE A 273 -11.32 -27.17 10.84
C PHE A 273 -12.44 -26.90 11.82
N GLY A 274 -13.03 -27.97 12.36
CA GLY A 274 -14.22 -27.90 13.22
C GLY A 274 -13.91 -27.65 14.70
N ALA A 275 -12.64 -27.65 15.07
CA ALA A 275 -12.16 -27.29 16.41
C ALA A 275 -10.82 -26.59 16.31
N ILE A 276 -10.53 -25.73 17.27
CA ILE A 276 -9.27 -24.96 17.35
C ILE A 276 -8.65 -25.14 18.75
N ASP A 277 -7.34 -25.19 18.80
CA ASP A 277 -6.59 -25.15 20.07
C ASP A 277 -6.62 -23.72 20.60
N LYS A 278 -7.06 -23.57 21.86
CA LYS A 278 -7.13 -22.27 22.52
C LYS A 278 -5.73 -21.69 22.72
N GLY A 279 -5.57 -20.41 22.34
CA GLY A 279 -4.29 -19.72 22.47
C GLY A 279 -3.26 -20.08 21.38
N LEU A 280 -3.62 -20.86 20.35
CA LEU A 280 -2.73 -21.17 19.25
C LEU A 280 -2.24 -19.89 18.55
N PHE A 281 -3.13 -18.94 18.28
CA PHE A 281 -2.79 -17.67 17.63
C PHE A 281 -1.75 -16.88 18.46
N ASP A 282 -1.97 -16.76 19.76
CA ASP A 282 -1.06 -16.01 20.64
C ASP A 282 0.34 -16.66 20.69
N ARG A 283 0.41 -18.01 20.73
CA ARG A 283 1.68 -18.74 20.61
C ARG A 283 2.38 -18.53 19.26
N VAL A 284 1.62 -18.41 18.19
CA VAL A 284 2.17 -18.08 16.86
C VAL A 284 2.70 -16.65 16.82
N VAL A 285 1.99 -15.68 17.43
CA VAL A 285 2.48 -14.30 17.58
C VAL A 285 3.78 -14.27 18.38
N GLU A 286 3.90 -15.09 19.42
CA GLU A 286 5.10 -15.24 20.24
C GLU A 286 6.21 -16.06 19.55
N MET A 287 5.96 -16.55 18.34
CA MET A 287 6.86 -17.45 17.59
C MET A 287 7.16 -18.77 18.33
N CYS A 288 6.23 -19.24 19.14
CA CYS A 288 6.30 -20.43 19.96
C CYS A 288 5.06 -21.31 19.78
N PRO A 289 4.83 -21.89 18.61
CA PRO A 289 3.65 -22.71 18.38
C PRO A 289 3.60 -23.96 19.27
N GLU A 290 4.75 -24.51 19.68
CA GLU A 290 4.86 -25.68 20.53
C GLU A 290 4.74 -25.31 22.02
N PRO A 291 3.77 -25.85 22.79
CA PRO A 291 3.51 -25.43 24.16
C PRO A 291 4.62 -25.74 25.18
N ASN A 292 5.59 -26.58 24.84
CA ASN A 292 6.67 -27.04 25.74
C ASN A 292 8.07 -26.68 25.23
N HIS A 293 8.22 -25.89 24.19
CA HIS A 293 9.50 -25.44 23.68
C HIS A 293 9.89 -24.11 24.30
N PRO A 294 11.14 -23.90 24.74
CA PRO A 294 11.58 -22.58 25.19
C PRO A 294 11.49 -21.60 24.04
N CYS A 295 10.78 -20.49 24.26
CA CYS A 295 10.60 -19.46 23.28
C CYS A 295 11.83 -18.57 23.25
N ASP A 296 12.68 -18.73 22.24
CA ASP A 296 13.89 -17.92 22.04
C ASP A 296 13.61 -16.57 21.33
N ALA A 297 12.33 -16.25 21.07
CA ALA A 297 12.00 -15.01 20.41
C ALA A 297 12.23 -13.80 21.34
N PRO A 298 13.01 -12.79 20.92
CA PRO A 298 12.99 -11.52 21.62
C PRO A 298 11.57 -10.97 21.53
N HIS A 299 10.90 -10.79 22.66
CA HIS A 299 9.60 -10.11 22.72
C HIS A 299 9.73 -8.73 22.09
N MET A 300 9.48 -8.63 20.79
CA MET A 300 9.19 -7.35 20.18
C MET A 300 7.82 -6.93 20.72
N GLY A 301 7.85 -6.07 21.75
CA GLY A 301 6.68 -5.65 22.47
C GLY A 301 5.55 -5.31 21.51
N HIS A 302 4.37 -5.83 21.79
CA HIS A 302 3.15 -5.41 21.13
C HIS A 302 3.21 -3.88 20.96
N GLY A 303 2.99 -3.37 19.76
CA GLY A 303 2.96 -1.93 19.45
C GLY A 303 1.82 -1.18 20.16
N GLY A 304 1.55 -1.52 21.40
CA GLY A 304 0.84 -0.74 22.37
C GLY A 304 1.86 0.11 23.13
N GLN A 305 1.59 1.35 23.37
CA GLN A 305 2.30 2.22 24.29
C GLN A 305 2.80 1.42 25.50
N PRO A 306 4.04 1.68 26.03
CA PRO A 306 4.53 1.00 27.20
C PRO A 306 3.42 1.04 28.27
N GLY A 307 2.91 -0.14 28.59
CA GLY A 307 1.76 -0.28 29.49
C GLY A 307 2.11 0.34 30.81
N VAL A 308 1.44 1.41 31.16
CA VAL A 308 1.29 1.82 32.55
C VAL A 308 0.53 0.66 33.18
N ASN A 309 1.25 -0.22 33.89
CA ASN A 309 0.60 -1.20 34.72
C ASN A 309 -0.25 -0.44 35.73
N ASN A 310 -1.48 -0.87 35.93
CA ASN A 310 -2.48 -0.28 36.83
C ASN A 310 -2.05 -0.22 38.34
N ARG A 311 -0.76 -0.39 38.64
CA ARG A 311 -0.18 -0.30 39.97
C ARG A 311 0.71 0.91 40.21
N GLY A 312 0.86 1.83 39.21
CA GLY A 312 1.68 3.04 39.43
C GLY A 312 3.17 2.79 39.61
N GLU A 313 3.64 1.55 39.42
CA GLU A 313 5.09 1.26 39.40
C GLU A 313 5.65 1.55 38.02
N GLN A 314 6.61 2.46 37.96
CA GLN A 314 7.42 2.65 36.75
C GLN A 314 8.11 1.32 36.41
N PRO A 315 8.17 0.89 35.14
CA PRO A 315 8.94 -0.27 34.74
C PRO A 315 10.37 -0.09 35.23
N GLY A 316 10.79 -0.95 36.16
CA GLY A 316 12.19 -0.96 36.61
C GLY A 316 13.10 -1.16 35.41
N GLU A 317 14.20 -0.41 35.37
CA GLU A 317 15.24 -0.61 34.35
C GLU A 317 15.56 -2.10 34.22
N PRO A 318 15.63 -2.66 33.00
CA PRO A 318 15.95 -4.06 32.81
C PRO A 318 17.34 -4.29 33.40
N LYS A 319 17.41 -5.07 34.45
CA LYS A 319 18.67 -5.54 35.03
C LYS A 319 19.31 -6.47 34.00
N GLY A 320 20.22 -5.93 33.19
CA GLY A 320 20.95 -6.71 32.17
C GLY A 320 21.01 -6.05 30.81
N ALA A 321 20.80 -4.75 30.70
CA ALA A 321 21.03 -4.05 29.45
C ALA A 321 22.48 -4.22 28.97
N LEU A 322 22.67 -4.91 27.87
CA LEU A 322 23.94 -5.10 27.14
C LEU A 322 24.51 -3.80 26.58
N PHE A 323 23.87 -2.66 26.84
CA PHE A 323 24.37 -1.33 26.54
C PHE A 323 24.77 -0.62 27.81
N LYS A 324 26.00 -0.87 28.28
CA LYS A 324 26.67 0.09 29.15
C LYS A 324 26.79 1.40 28.34
N ARG A 325 26.02 2.41 28.77
CA ARG A 325 26.23 3.77 28.32
C ARG A 325 27.62 4.18 28.75
N ASN A 326 28.57 4.19 27.82
CA ASN A 326 29.86 4.83 28.07
C ASN A 326 29.57 6.32 28.26
N GLU A 327 29.50 6.76 29.50
CA GLU A 327 29.69 8.15 29.86
C GLU A 327 31.18 8.49 29.70
N GLU A 328 31.62 8.60 28.47
CA GLU A 328 32.84 9.32 28.14
C GLU A 328 32.49 10.58 27.38
N LYS A 329 33.04 11.67 27.96
CA LYS A 329 32.88 13.05 27.51
C LYS A 329 33.02 13.20 25.98
N GLY A 330 31.96 13.67 25.35
CA GLY A 330 32.12 14.63 24.23
C GLY A 330 32.31 14.04 22.82
N SER A 331 31.86 12.81 22.51
CA SER A 331 31.71 12.40 21.12
C SER A 331 30.28 11.94 20.86
N SER A 332 29.59 12.69 20.01
CA SER A 332 28.33 12.27 19.41
C SER A 332 28.49 10.85 18.82
N PRO A 333 27.49 9.96 18.97
CA PRO A 333 27.55 8.68 18.29
C PRO A 333 27.75 8.96 16.80
N ASN A 334 28.77 8.34 16.19
CA ASN A 334 29.03 8.37 14.78
C ASN A 334 27.77 7.96 14.02
N VAL A 335 26.97 8.94 13.65
CA VAL A 335 26.08 8.80 12.51
C VAL A 335 27.04 8.66 11.33
N THR A 336 27.28 7.42 10.92
CA THR A 336 27.95 7.16 9.65
C THR A 336 27.13 7.85 8.59
N LYS A 337 27.61 9.01 8.14
CA LYS A 337 27.14 9.61 6.89
C LYS A 337 27.11 8.49 5.85
N PRO A 338 26.07 8.41 5.03
CA PRO A 338 26.09 7.52 3.87
C PRO A 338 27.42 7.80 3.16
N ARG A 339 28.24 6.78 3.01
CA ARG A 339 29.44 6.85 2.18
C ARG A 339 28.96 7.35 0.83
N GLY A 340 29.34 8.56 0.47
CA GLY A 340 29.32 9.00 -0.91
C GLY A 340 30.03 7.95 -1.77
N PRO A 341 29.75 7.89 -3.07
CA PRO A 341 30.41 6.94 -3.96
C PRO A 341 31.90 7.03 -3.68
N ALA A 342 32.50 5.86 -3.42
CA ALA A 342 33.94 5.77 -3.11
C ALA A 342 34.69 6.56 -4.20
N GLU A 343 35.44 7.58 -3.80
CA GLU A 343 36.46 8.15 -4.66
C GLU A 343 37.43 7.02 -4.98
N GLY A 344 37.14 6.35 -6.09
CA GLY A 344 38.10 5.41 -6.67
C GLY A 344 39.32 6.20 -6.99
N THR A 345 40.44 5.81 -6.42
CA THR A 345 41.77 6.19 -6.87
C THR A 345 41.83 5.89 -8.37
N GLN A 346 41.58 6.90 -9.18
CA GLN A 346 41.71 6.79 -10.63
C GLN A 346 43.20 6.79 -10.92
N ASP A 347 43.68 5.64 -11.36
CA ASP A 347 45.01 5.50 -11.94
C ASP A 347 45.10 6.43 -13.15
N PRO A 348 46.06 7.42 -13.15
CA PRO A 348 46.16 8.41 -14.22
C PRO A 348 46.51 7.80 -15.61
N GLY A 349 46.69 6.51 -15.71
CA GLY A 349 47.07 5.80 -16.92
C GLY A 349 45.95 5.05 -17.65
N SER A 350 44.73 5.02 -17.14
CA SER A 350 43.62 4.25 -17.76
C SER A 350 43.10 4.92 -19.04
N PRO A 351 42.86 4.13 -20.12
CA PRO A 351 42.39 4.68 -21.41
C PRO A 351 41.03 5.39 -21.35
N ALA A 352 40.22 5.09 -20.37
CA ALA A 352 38.89 5.72 -20.17
C ALA A 352 38.97 7.20 -19.79
N ASN A 353 40.09 7.63 -19.20
CA ASN A 353 40.28 9.02 -18.72
C ASN A 353 40.78 9.96 -19.81
N ARG A 354 41.31 9.45 -20.93
CA ARG A 354 41.81 10.30 -22.04
C ARG A 354 40.68 10.86 -22.91
N ASN A 355 39.53 10.22 -22.98
CA ASN A 355 38.44 10.68 -23.85
C ASN A 355 37.55 11.76 -23.18
N MET A 356 37.53 11.82 -21.86
CA MET A 356 36.70 12.81 -21.15
C MET A 356 37.35 14.20 -21.08
N THR A 357 38.68 14.25 -21.07
CA THR A 357 39.42 15.55 -20.99
C THR A 357 39.45 16.31 -22.31
N GLN A 358 39.21 15.63 -23.44
CA GLN A 358 39.12 16.27 -24.76
C GLN A 358 37.78 16.91 -25.07
N LEU A 359 36.70 16.50 -24.39
CA LEU A 359 35.34 17.03 -24.61
C LEU A 359 35.06 18.34 -23.83
N LEU A 360 35.92 18.70 -22.90
CA LEU A 360 35.73 19.88 -22.01
C LEU A 360 36.69 21.06 -22.31
N ARG A 361 37.46 21.04 -23.43
CA ARG A 361 38.23 22.22 -23.82
C ARG A 361 37.32 23.18 -24.59
N PRO A 362 37.21 24.46 -24.15
CA PRO A 362 36.53 25.49 -24.92
C PRO A 362 37.33 25.72 -26.22
N ARG A 363 36.63 25.67 -27.37
CA ARG A 363 37.20 26.09 -28.65
C ARG A 363 37.50 27.57 -28.59
N THR A 364 38.77 27.93 -28.57
CA THR A 364 39.23 29.31 -28.87
C THR A 364 38.91 29.61 -30.33
N PRO A 365 38.32 30.79 -30.63
CA PRO A 365 38.13 31.22 -32.02
C PRO A 365 39.47 31.44 -32.70
N GLY A 366 39.70 30.77 -33.80
CA GLY A 366 40.91 30.91 -34.61
C GLY A 366 41.08 32.31 -35.16
N ALA A 367 42.28 32.83 -35.02
CA ALA A 367 42.73 34.08 -35.64
C ALA A 367 42.65 34.00 -37.17
N SER A 368 42.06 35.00 -37.77
CA SER A 368 42.00 35.29 -39.21
C SER A 368 43.42 35.42 -39.78
N ALA A 369 43.72 34.57 -40.80
CA ALA A 369 44.89 34.78 -41.64
C ALA A 369 44.53 35.83 -42.72
N ALA A 370 44.90 37.07 -42.47
CA ALA A 370 45.13 38.02 -43.54
C ALA A 370 46.66 38.11 -43.68
N ASP A 371 47.20 37.64 -44.76
CA ASP A 371 48.34 38.11 -45.53
C ASP A 371 48.87 37.00 -46.49
N ARG A 372 48.65 37.23 -47.79
CA ARG A 372 49.66 37.17 -48.82
C ARG A 372 49.03 37.16 -50.23
N ALA A 373 49.44 38.26 -50.91
CA ALA A 373 49.62 38.46 -52.36
C ALA A 373 48.45 38.27 -53.27
#